data_1bb9fc8c1526fab9c9615f716171c4be
#
_entry.id   1bb9fc8c1526fab9c9615f716171c4be
#
_cell.length_a   1.000
_cell.length_b   1.000
_cell.length_c   1.000
_cell.angle_alpha   90.00
_cell.angle_beta   90.00
_cell.angle_gamma   90.00
#
_symmetry.space_group_name_H-M   'P 1'
#
loop_
_entity.id
_entity.type
_entity.pdbx_description
1 polymer ?
#
loop_
_entity_poly.entity_id
_entity_poly.type
_entity_poly.pdbx_seq_one_letter_code
_entity_poly.pdbx_strand_id
1 'polypeptide(L)'
;MSKVQQKDNVPILTITGSDGTGGSGVQADIKTVSALGGYAVTAITSITVQNTLGIQEFYDLPADTVTGQVEAIVNDVQPKVVKIGMIRRSDVMVAVAKAIERYKPDVVIYDPVVVSSKGDVLMSLDLLGAMRQWLLPLCTLVVLKKSDAEHILGRKIASSSAGDLLKFGCGNVLMHCGNIMASSNTDVLITGEGDDPTFITNLCSEIPGLNNHGMSGNLSAAIAVFCAKGQPLDEAVRNASVWMANLFAENRPLTGRSNXXXXXXNEFVNEIAEHFASHNDVRFYADRLNVSSTYLAQVTKRIAGKAPKVIIDEYVASEAQSMLVSSTKTVQEIAYALGFSSQAHFTKFFRKAVGCTPSEYRRRK
;
A
#
# COMPACT_ATOMS: atom_id res chain seq x y z
N MET A 1 -10.53 -7.49 46.22
CA MET A 1 -10.51 -8.02 44.84
C MET A 1 -10.89 -6.88 43.92
N SER A 2 -9.89 -6.30 43.21
CA SER A 2 -10.15 -5.23 42.27
C SER A 2 -10.94 -5.81 41.08
N LYS A 3 -12.09 -5.20 40.79
CA LYS A 3 -12.80 -5.48 39.54
C LYS A 3 -11.86 -5.13 38.41
N VAL A 4 -11.32 -6.16 37.74
CA VAL A 4 -10.67 -5.97 36.45
C VAL A 4 -11.78 -5.36 35.57
N GLN A 5 -11.64 -4.11 35.20
CA GLN A 5 -12.50 -3.52 34.17
C GLN A 5 -12.30 -4.37 32.93
N GLN A 6 -13.32 -5.16 32.61
CA GLN A 6 -13.39 -5.85 31.35
C GLN A 6 -13.43 -4.74 30.29
N LYS A 7 -12.31 -4.52 29.61
CA LYS A 7 -12.31 -3.68 28.40
C LYS A 7 -13.33 -4.29 27.46
N ASP A 8 -14.38 -3.54 27.17
CA ASP A 8 -15.36 -3.96 26.18
C ASP A 8 -14.65 -4.12 24.83
N ASN A 9 -14.24 -5.34 24.53
CA ASN A 9 -13.62 -5.68 23.24
C ASN A 9 -14.73 -5.58 22.17
N VAL A 10 -14.77 -4.47 21.46
CA VAL A 10 -15.79 -4.26 20.43
C VAL A 10 -15.47 -5.15 19.23
N PRO A 11 -16.39 -6.07 18.86
CA PRO A 11 -16.13 -6.97 17.74
C PRO A 11 -16.26 -6.25 16.41
N ILE A 12 -15.31 -6.54 15.52
CA ILE A 12 -15.26 -6.02 14.15
C ILE A 12 -15.15 -7.22 13.22
N LEU A 13 -16.11 -7.35 12.30
CA LEU A 13 -16.06 -8.41 11.28
C LEU A 13 -15.20 -7.92 10.10
N THR A 14 -14.16 -8.65 9.78
CA THR A 14 -13.38 -8.42 8.57
C THR A 14 -13.66 -9.53 7.55
N ILE A 15 -14.06 -9.14 6.34
CA ILE A 15 -14.38 -10.02 5.21
C ILE A 15 -13.37 -9.74 4.11
N THR A 16 -12.35 -10.60 3.95
CA THR A 16 -11.26 -10.33 3.01
C THR A 16 -10.46 -11.60 2.73
N GLY A 17 -9.50 -11.50 1.83
CA GLY A 17 -8.58 -12.59 1.52
C GLY A 17 -7.56 -12.82 2.63
N SER A 18 -6.95 -13.99 2.61
CA SER A 18 -5.90 -14.39 3.55
C SER A 18 -4.52 -14.19 2.91
N ASP A 19 -3.63 -13.45 3.57
CA ASP A 19 -2.23 -13.24 3.19
C ASP A 19 -1.34 -13.90 4.24
N GLY A 20 -0.77 -15.06 3.89
CA GLY A 20 0.09 -15.83 4.80
C GLY A 20 1.35 -15.09 5.26
N THR A 21 1.74 -14.00 4.59
CA THR A 21 2.88 -13.17 5.04
C THR A 21 2.49 -12.20 6.15
N GLY A 22 1.19 -11.98 6.34
CA GLY A 22 0.67 -11.09 7.37
C GLY A 22 0.80 -9.61 7.07
N GLY A 23 1.09 -9.26 5.81
CA GLY A 23 1.25 -7.87 5.38
C GLY A 23 -0.03 -7.21 4.92
N SER A 24 -1.01 -8.02 4.55
CA SER A 24 -2.32 -7.54 4.09
C SER A 24 -3.39 -8.56 4.48
N GLY A 25 -4.60 -8.36 3.99
CA GLY A 25 -5.69 -9.31 4.19
C GLY A 25 -6.08 -9.49 5.65
N VAL A 26 -6.71 -10.63 5.94
CA VAL A 26 -7.28 -10.90 7.27
C VAL A 26 -6.22 -10.86 8.37
N GLN A 27 -5.00 -11.28 8.09
CA GLN A 27 -3.91 -11.29 9.08
C GLN A 27 -3.49 -9.88 9.49
N ALA A 28 -3.40 -8.96 8.54
CA ALA A 28 -3.07 -7.55 8.83
C ALA A 28 -4.23 -6.88 9.59
N ASP A 29 -5.47 -7.18 9.21
CA ASP A 29 -6.66 -6.67 9.89
C ASP A 29 -6.68 -7.12 11.35
N ILE A 30 -6.46 -8.41 11.63
CA ILE A 30 -6.41 -8.95 13.00
C ILE A 30 -5.35 -8.20 13.82
N LYS A 31 -4.14 -8.02 13.27
CA LYS A 31 -3.05 -7.31 13.97
C LYS A 31 -3.45 -5.87 14.30
N THR A 32 -4.01 -5.16 13.32
CA THR A 32 -4.41 -3.76 13.47
C THR A 32 -5.51 -3.62 14.53
N VAL A 33 -6.58 -4.43 14.40
CA VAL A 33 -7.71 -4.42 15.32
C VAL A 33 -7.24 -4.71 16.74
N SER A 34 -6.39 -5.75 16.90
CA SER A 34 -5.87 -6.14 18.22
C SER A 34 -4.97 -5.06 18.82
N ALA A 35 -4.09 -4.44 18.00
CA ALA A 35 -3.18 -3.38 18.46
C ALA A 35 -3.96 -2.16 18.99
N LEU A 36 -5.15 -1.92 18.42
CA LEU A 36 -6.03 -0.81 18.84
C LEU A 36 -7.03 -1.22 19.93
N GLY A 37 -6.92 -2.45 20.44
CA GLY A 37 -7.77 -2.93 21.54
C GLY A 37 -9.17 -3.37 21.11
N GLY A 38 -9.35 -3.70 19.83
CA GLY A 38 -10.59 -4.30 19.33
C GLY A 38 -10.53 -5.82 19.32
N TYR A 39 -11.59 -6.45 18.89
CA TYR A 39 -11.70 -7.90 18.75
C TYR A 39 -12.07 -8.25 17.30
N ALA A 40 -11.14 -8.81 16.57
CA ALA A 40 -11.34 -9.16 15.16
C ALA A 40 -12.03 -10.52 15.03
N VAL A 41 -13.14 -10.57 14.31
CA VAL A 41 -13.78 -11.81 13.84
C VAL A 41 -13.71 -11.79 12.31
N THR A 42 -13.57 -12.97 11.67
CA THR A 42 -13.11 -13.00 10.28
C THR A 42 -13.94 -13.93 9.40
N ALA A 43 -14.17 -13.49 8.16
CA ALA A 43 -14.68 -14.33 7.07
C ALA A 43 -13.71 -14.22 5.89
N ILE A 44 -13.19 -15.35 5.45
CA ILE A 44 -12.15 -15.40 4.40
C ILE A 44 -12.82 -15.55 3.04
N THR A 45 -12.45 -14.69 2.08
CA THR A 45 -12.99 -14.72 0.71
C THR A 45 -12.09 -15.54 -0.23
N SER A 46 -10.78 -15.54 0.02
CA SER A 46 -9.82 -16.29 -0.79
C SER A 46 -8.56 -16.57 0.03
N ILE A 47 -7.88 -17.65 -0.30
CA ILE A 47 -6.58 -18.00 0.29
C ILE A 47 -5.51 -17.76 -0.78
N THR A 48 -4.42 -17.08 -0.42
CA THR A 48 -3.32 -16.87 -1.33
C THR A 48 -2.15 -17.81 -1.01
N VAL A 49 -1.54 -18.40 -2.02
CA VAL A 49 -0.20 -18.97 -1.91
C VAL A 49 0.76 -17.80 -2.19
N GLN A 50 1.35 -17.26 -1.16
CA GLN A 50 2.03 -15.97 -1.23
C GLN A 50 3.26 -15.95 -0.31
N ASN A 51 4.30 -15.25 -0.77
CA ASN A 51 5.48 -14.94 0.03
C ASN A 51 5.81 -13.45 -0.13
N THR A 52 6.92 -13.01 0.44
CA THR A 52 7.31 -11.58 0.40
C THR A 52 7.66 -11.10 -1.02
N LEU A 53 7.85 -12.02 -1.96
CA LEU A 53 8.13 -11.67 -3.37
C LEU A 53 6.83 -11.51 -4.19
N GLY A 54 5.69 -11.97 -3.66
CA GLY A 54 4.38 -11.79 -4.30
C GLY A 54 3.48 -13.00 -4.23
N ILE A 55 2.33 -12.85 -4.84
CA ILE A 55 1.30 -13.88 -4.90
C ILE A 55 1.63 -14.84 -6.05
N GLN A 56 1.62 -16.13 -5.74
CA GLN A 56 1.85 -17.22 -6.70
C GLN A 56 0.53 -17.79 -7.20
N GLU A 57 -0.46 -17.90 -6.30
CA GLU A 57 -1.73 -18.52 -6.63
C GLU A 57 -2.86 -18.01 -5.72
N PHE A 58 -4.08 -18.01 -6.23
CA PHE A 58 -5.29 -17.69 -5.48
C PHE A 58 -6.22 -18.89 -5.43
N TYR A 59 -6.78 -19.16 -4.27
CA TYR A 59 -7.86 -20.12 -4.08
C TYR A 59 -9.07 -19.36 -3.57
N ASP A 60 -9.94 -18.95 -4.49
CA ASP A 60 -11.15 -18.20 -4.15
C ASP A 60 -12.20 -19.17 -3.56
N LEU A 61 -12.76 -18.80 -2.43
CA LEU A 61 -13.76 -19.63 -1.75
C LEU A 61 -15.13 -19.45 -2.41
N PRO A 62 -15.96 -20.53 -2.43
CA PRO A 62 -17.34 -20.43 -2.95
C PRO A 62 -18.18 -19.44 -2.14
N ALA A 63 -19.15 -18.81 -2.80
CA ALA A 63 -20.04 -17.82 -2.19
C ALA A 63 -20.74 -18.36 -0.93
N ASP A 64 -21.23 -19.60 -0.99
CA ASP A 64 -21.91 -20.23 0.15
C ASP A 64 -20.97 -20.42 1.35
N THR A 65 -19.70 -20.73 1.09
CA THR A 65 -18.70 -20.84 2.16
C THR A 65 -18.44 -19.48 2.81
N VAL A 66 -18.32 -18.42 2.00
CA VAL A 66 -18.06 -17.07 2.51
C VAL A 66 -19.28 -16.58 3.33
N THR A 67 -20.49 -16.71 2.80
CA THR A 67 -21.70 -16.27 3.52
C THR A 67 -21.96 -17.14 4.76
N GLY A 68 -21.65 -18.43 4.72
CA GLY A 68 -21.73 -19.31 5.88
C GLY A 68 -20.84 -18.84 7.03
N GLN A 69 -19.59 -18.39 6.72
CA GLN A 69 -18.70 -17.80 7.73
C GLN A 69 -19.32 -16.52 8.32
N VAL A 70 -19.85 -15.65 7.47
CA VAL A 70 -20.48 -14.40 7.92
C VAL A 70 -21.67 -14.70 8.83
N GLU A 71 -22.55 -15.60 8.40
CA GLU A 71 -23.77 -15.97 9.17
C GLU A 71 -23.43 -16.57 10.53
N ALA A 72 -22.45 -17.47 10.58
CA ALA A 72 -22.01 -18.08 11.84
C ALA A 72 -21.56 -17.00 12.84
N ILE A 73 -20.80 -16.02 12.39
CA ILE A 73 -20.28 -14.93 13.23
C ILE A 73 -21.41 -13.97 13.64
N VAL A 74 -22.23 -13.57 12.68
CA VAL A 74 -23.31 -12.60 12.92
C VAL A 74 -24.33 -13.16 13.91
N ASN A 75 -24.65 -14.44 13.81
CA ASN A 75 -25.61 -15.08 14.70
C ASN A 75 -25.12 -15.23 16.15
N ASP A 76 -23.82 -15.21 16.35
CA ASP A 76 -23.20 -15.39 17.67
C ASP A 76 -22.68 -14.06 18.25
N VAL A 77 -21.78 -13.39 17.53
CA VAL A 77 -21.01 -12.24 18.02
C VAL A 77 -21.70 -10.90 17.74
N GLN A 78 -22.49 -10.81 16.68
CA GLN A 78 -23.25 -9.62 16.26
C GLN A 78 -22.39 -8.35 16.13
N PRO A 79 -21.30 -8.38 15.34
CA PRO A 79 -20.43 -7.22 15.20
C PRO A 79 -21.14 -6.07 14.45
N LYS A 80 -21.17 -4.88 15.04
CA LYS A 80 -21.86 -3.72 14.44
C LYS A 80 -21.04 -3.00 13.36
N VAL A 81 -19.74 -3.29 13.30
CA VAL A 81 -18.84 -2.71 12.31
C VAL A 81 -18.28 -3.83 11.45
N VAL A 82 -18.40 -3.66 10.14
CA VAL A 82 -17.88 -4.61 9.15
C VAL A 82 -16.86 -3.90 8.28
N LYS A 83 -15.67 -4.51 8.16
CA LYS A 83 -14.65 -4.08 7.20
C LYS A 83 -14.58 -5.12 6.09
N ILE A 84 -14.72 -4.69 4.85
CA ILE A 84 -14.65 -5.55 3.67
C ILE A 84 -13.37 -5.17 2.90
N GLY A 85 -12.56 -6.16 2.57
CA GLY A 85 -11.37 -5.98 1.75
C GLY A 85 -11.51 -6.67 0.40
N MET A 86 -10.46 -7.38 -0.01
CA MET A 86 -10.40 -8.02 -1.33
C MET A 86 -11.48 -9.10 -1.50
N ILE A 87 -12.29 -8.93 -2.54
CA ILE A 87 -13.19 -9.94 -3.09
C ILE A 87 -12.85 -10.08 -4.57
N ARG A 88 -12.68 -11.30 -5.07
CA ARG A 88 -12.19 -11.56 -6.43
C ARG A 88 -13.25 -12.12 -7.38
N ARG A 89 -14.40 -12.53 -6.85
CA ARG A 89 -15.48 -13.16 -7.63
C ARG A 89 -16.76 -12.32 -7.52
N SER A 90 -17.43 -12.14 -8.65
CA SER A 90 -18.70 -11.36 -8.68
C SER A 90 -19.81 -12.06 -7.90
N ASP A 91 -19.90 -13.39 -7.93
CA ASP A 91 -20.91 -14.12 -7.16
C ASP A 91 -20.67 -13.97 -5.65
N VAL A 92 -19.41 -13.97 -5.20
CA VAL A 92 -19.07 -13.72 -3.79
C VAL A 92 -19.42 -12.28 -3.41
N MET A 93 -19.12 -11.31 -4.29
CA MET A 93 -19.46 -9.89 -4.07
C MET A 93 -20.97 -9.71 -3.84
N VAL A 94 -21.78 -10.30 -4.72
CA VAL A 94 -23.25 -10.22 -4.62
C VAL A 94 -23.73 -10.91 -3.33
N ALA A 95 -23.18 -12.09 -3.01
CA ALA A 95 -23.57 -12.85 -1.82
C ALA A 95 -23.23 -12.10 -0.52
N VAL A 96 -22.02 -11.50 -0.45
CA VAL A 96 -21.61 -10.67 0.69
C VAL A 96 -22.51 -9.44 0.81
N ALA A 97 -22.80 -8.75 -0.31
CA ALA A 97 -23.68 -7.58 -0.29
C ALA A 97 -25.07 -7.93 0.26
N LYS A 98 -25.65 -9.03 -0.20
CA LYS A 98 -26.96 -9.51 0.30
C LYS A 98 -26.92 -9.86 1.79
N ALA A 99 -25.80 -10.44 2.26
CA ALA A 99 -25.63 -10.73 3.69
C ALA A 99 -25.58 -9.44 4.52
N ILE A 100 -24.84 -8.43 4.05
CA ILE A 100 -24.73 -7.11 4.70
C ILE A 100 -26.11 -6.41 4.71
N GLU A 101 -26.82 -6.42 3.58
CA GLU A 101 -28.14 -5.82 3.46
C GLU A 101 -29.13 -6.45 4.45
N ARG A 102 -29.07 -7.76 4.63
CA ARG A 102 -29.92 -8.50 5.59
C ARG A 102 -29.50 -8.23 7.04
N TYR A 103 -28.21 -8.24 7.31
CA TYR A 103 -27.66 -8.06 8.65
C TYR A 103 -27.76 -6.63 9.17
N LYS A 104 -27.55 -5.64 8.31
CA LYS A 104 -27.63 -4.19 8.59
C LYS A 104 -26.69 -3.76 9.72
N PRO A 105 -25.38 -3.98 9.59
CA PRO A 105 -24.45 -3.43 10.57
C PRO A 105 -24.49 -1.90 10.58
N ASP A 106 -24.10 -1.29 11.69
CA ASP A 106 -24.13 0.18 11.85
C ASP A 106 -23.13 0.87 10.91
N VAL A 107 -21.97 0.24 10.65
CA VAL A 107 -20.89 0.81 9.82
C VAL A 107 -20.35 -0.28 8.89
N VAL A 108 -20.28 0.03 7.61
CA VAL A 108 -19.65 -0.81 6.57
C VAL A 108 -18.51 -0.03 5.93
N ILE A 109 -17.29 -0.51 6.08
CA ILE A 109 -16.09 0.09 5.49
C ILE A 109 -15.59 -0.86 4.40
N TYR A 110 -15.47 -0.37 3.19
CA TYR A 110 -14.99 -1.16 2.06
C TYR A 110 -13.66 -0.61 1.52
N ASP A 111 -12.68 -1.48 1.44
CA ASP A 111 -11.33 -1.17 0.94
C ASP A 111 -11.06 -2.08 -0.27
N PRO A 112 -11.59 -1.73 -1.44
CA PRO A 112 -11.37 -2.56 -2.64
C PRO A 112 -9.92 -2.53 -3.09
N VAL A 113 -9.43 -3.66 -3.56
CA VAL A 113 -8.11 -3.73 -4.21
C VAL A 113 -8.38 -3.85 -5.71
N VAL A 114 -8.57 -2.72 -6.39
CA VAL A 114 -8.86 -2.67 -7.82
C VAL A 114 -7.58 -2.81 -8.63
N VAL A 115 -6.52 -2.09 -8.19
CA VAL A 115 -5.24 -2.08 -8.88
C VAL A 115 -4.14 -2.51 -7.90
N SER A 116 -3.29 -3.43 -8.32
CA SER A 116 -2.16 -3.88 -7.50
C SER A 116 -1.15 -2.74 -7.30
N SER A 117 -0.24 -2.92 -6.34
CA SER A 117 0.87 -1.97 -6.13
C SER A 117 1.79 -1.84 -7.36
N LYS A 118 1.69 -2.78 -8.30
CA LYS A 118 2.48 -2.77 -9.55
C LYS A 118 1.72 -2.18 -10.73
N GLY A 119 0.44 -1.79 -10.53
CA GLY A 119 -0.40 -1.22 -11.58
C GLY A 119 -1.24 -2.25 -12.34
N ASP A 120 -1.19 -3.54 -11.97
CA ASP A 120 -2.03 -4.55 -12.61
C ASP A 120 -3.48 -4.39 -12.16
N VAL A 121 -4.41 -4.39 -13.09
CA VAL A 121 -5.84 -4.35 -12.77
C VAL A 121 -6.26 -5.74 -12.28
N LEU A 122 -6.76 -5.80 -11.05
CA LEU A 122 -7.12 -7.05 -10.38
C LEU A 122 -8.61 -7.36 -10.44
N MET A 123 -9.45 -6.36 -10.76
CA MET A 123 -10.90 -6.54 -10.87
C MET A 123 -11.34 -6.59 -12.32
N SER A 124 -12.08 -7.64 -12.67
CA SER A 124 -12.72 -7.74 -13.97
C SER A 124 -13.86 -6.72 -14.10
N LEU A 125 -14.30 -6.45 -15.32
CA LEU A 125 -15.43 -5.53 -15.56
C LEU A 125 -16.71 -6.04 -14.89
N ASP A 126 -16.93 -7.36 -14.89
CA ASP A 126 -18.06 -8.01 -14.24
C ASP A 126 -18.04 -7.77 -12.73
N LEU A 127 -16.86 -7.91 -12.11
CA LEU A 127 -16.68 -7.68 -10.67
C LEU A 127 -16.88 -6.20 -10.33
N LEU A 128 -16.37 -5.28 -11.17
CA LEU A 128 -16.59 -3.83 -11.00
C LEU A 128 -18.09 -3.50 -11.12
N GLY A 129 -18.80 -4.14 -12.05
CA GLY A 129 -20.24 -4.00 -12.20
C GLY A 129 -20.99 -4.46 -10.94
N ALA A 130 -20.65 -5.64 -10.43
CA ALA A 130 -21.27 -6.18 -9.21
C ALA A 130 -20.99 -5.27 -8.01
N MET A 131 -19.76 -4.76 -7.88
CA MET A 131 -19.36 -3.84 -6.82
C MET A 131 -20.24 -2.56 -6.83
N ARG A 132 -20.32 -1.91 -8.00
CA ARG A 132 -21.10 -0.66 -8.15
C ARG A 132 -22.57 -0.87 -7.83
N GLN A 133 -23.14 -1.97 -8.30
CA GLN A 133 -24.57 -2.24 -8.21
C GLN A 133 -25.00 -2.72 -6.83
N TRP A 134 -24.19 -3.58 -6.20
CA TRP A 134 -24.64 -4.31 -5.01
C TRP A 134 -23.96 -3.89 -3.72
N LEU A 135 -22.65 -3.60 -3.76
CA LEU A 135 -21.90 -3.37 -2.51
C LEU A 135 -21.73 -1.89 -2.18
N LEU A 136 -21.38 -1.04 -3.16
CA LEU A 136 -21.13 0.39 -2.88
C LEU A 136 -22.33 1.07 -2.20
N PRO A 137 -23.61 0.81 -2.62
CA PRO A 137 -24.74 1.46 -1.95
C PRO A 137 -24.91 1.11 -0.48
N LEU A 138 -24.26 0.06 0.00
CA LEU A 138 -24.35 -0.38 1.40
C LEU A 138 -23.21 0.15 2.26
N CYS A 139 -22.22 0.82 1.64
CA CYS A 139 -21.01 1.23 2.33
C CYS A 139 -21.17 2.58 3.02
N THR A 140 -20.85 2.63 4.32
CA THR A 140 -20.72 3.88 5.07
C THR A 140 -19.49 4.64 4.56
N LEU A 141 -18.41 3.91 4.24
CA LEU A 141 -17.14 4.49 3.80
C LEU A 141 -16.48 3.55 2.79
N VAL A 142 -16.00 4.13 1.70
CA VAL A 142 -15.14 3.42 0.73
C VAL A 142 -13.75 4.05 0.79
N VAL A 143 -12.71 3.25 1.02
CA VAL A 143 -11.31 3.70 1.11
C VAL A 143 -10.63 3.36 -0.22
N LEU A 144 -10.10 4.37 -0.92
CA LEU A 144 -9.62 4.22 -2.29
C LEU A 144 -8.30 4.95 -2.50
N LYS A 145 -7.45 4.38 -3.34
CA LYS A 145 -6.36 5.12 -3.97
C LYS A 145 -6.89 5.79 -5.23
N LYS A 146 -6.17 6.80 -5.72
CA LYS A 146 -6.55 7.50 -6.97
C LYS A 146 -6.71 6.52 -8.14
N SER A 147 -5.78 5.57 -8.29
CA SER A 147 -5.83 4.58 -9.37
C SER A 147 -7.09 3.71 -9.31
N ASP A 148 -7.50 3.31 -8.10
CA ASP A 148 -8.71 2.50 -7.92
C ASP A 148 -9.96 3.32 -8.29
N ALA A 149 -10.02 4.55 -7.82
CA ALA A 149 -11.13 5.47 -8.11
C ALA A 149 -11.27 5.73 -9.61
N GLU A 150 -10.15 5.93 -10.31
CA GLU A 150 -10.13 6.11 -11.77
C GLU A 150 -10.69 4.90 -12.51
N HIS A 151 -10.35 3.69 -12.06
CA HIS A 151 -10.89 2.47 -12.65
C HIS A 151 -12.38 2.30 -12.34
N ILE A 152 -12.79 2.62 -11.11
CA ILE A 152 -14.20 2.56 -10.71
C ILE A 152 -15.02 3.56 -11.53
N LEU A 153 -14.51 4.76 -11.77
CA LEU A 153 -15.23 5.77 -12.58
C LEU A 153 -15.10 5.55 -14.10
N GLY A 154 -14.10 4.76 -14.52
CA GLY A 154 -13.83 4.53 -15.95
C GLY A 154 -13.20 5.73 -16.64
N ARG A 155 -12.62 6.66 -15.87
CA ARG A 155 -12.00 7.89 -16.41
C ARG A 155 -10.98 8.45 -15.42
N LYS A 156 -10.11 9.32 -15.92
CA LYS A 156 -9.16 10.03 -15.06
C LYS A 156 -9.90 11.01 -14.14
N ILE A 157 -9.39 11.16 -12.91
CA ILE A 157 -10.00 12.01 -11.90
C ILE A 157 -9.32 13.37 -11.86
N ALA A 158 -10.12 14.43 -12.03
CA ALA A 158 -9.77 15.80 -11.65
C ALA A 158 -10.36 16.11 -10.27
N SER A 159 -9.88 17.16 -9.62
CA SER A 159 -10.34 17.55 -8.28
C SER A 159 -11.86 17.67 -8.16
N SER A 160 -12.47 18.27 -9.18
CA SER A 160 -13.92 18.52 -9.21
C SER A 160 -14.76 17.26 -9.40
N SER A 161 -14.17 16.16 -9.82
CA SER A 161 -14.93 14.94 -10.18
C SER A 161 -14.76 13.80 -9.15
N ALA A 162 -14.03 14.01 -8.07
CA ALA A 162 -13.85 12.99 -7.04
C ALA A 162 -15.17 12.67 -6.31
N GLY A 163 -16.06 13.65 -6.18
CA GLY A 163 -17.38 13.47 -5.59
C GLY A 163 -18.32 12.57 -6.41
N ASP A 164 -18.01 12.33 -7.69
CA ASP A 164 -18.84 11.44 -8.52
C ASP A 164 -18.87 10.00 -8.01
N LEU A 165 -17.91 9.62 -7.16
CA LEU A 165 -17.94 8.31 -6.52
C LEU A 165 -19.14 8.14 -5.58
N LEU A 166 -19.62 9.23 -4.97
CA LEU A 166 -20.80 9.21 -4.11
C LEU A 166 -22.07 8.85 -4.89
N LYS A 167 -22.08 9.08 -6.20
CA LYS A 167 -23.22 8.76 -7.08
C LYS A 167 -23.50 7.26 -7.19
N PHE A 168 -22.52 6.43 -6.76
CA PHE A 168 -22.76 4.98 -6.64
C PHE A 168 -23.50 4.60 -5.34
N GLY A 169 -23.87 5.59 -4.52
CA GLY A 169 -24.71 5.38 -3.34
C GLY A 169 -23.95 5.16 -2.04
N CYS A 170 -22.63 5.13 -2.05
CA CYS A 170 -21.87 5.03 -0.80
C CYS A 170 -21.95 6.34 0.00
N GLY A 171 -21.96 6.22 1.33
CA GLY A 171 -22.11 7.39 2.20
C GLY A 171 -20.94 8.35 2.15
N ASN A 172 -19.71 7.81 2.09
CA ASN A 172 -18.47 8.60 2.13
C ASN A 172 -17.37 7.90 1.34
N VAL A 173 -16.40 8.68 0.86
CA VAL A 173 -15.20 8.17 0.17
C VAL A 173 -13.96 8.77 0.82
N LEU A 174 -13.01 7.92 1.23
CA LEU A 174 -11.70 8.35 1.67
C LEU A 174 -10.69 8.10 0.53
N MET A 175 -10.17 9.17 -0.04
CA MET A 175 -9.09 9.11 -1.02
C MET A 175 -7.76 9.06 -0.25
N HIS A 176 -7.20 7.88 -0.10
CA HIS A 176 -5.99 7.66 0.70
C HIS A 176 -4.74 8.00 -0.12
N CYS A 177 -3.87 8.84 0.45
CA CYS A 177 -2.60 9.29 -0.14
C CYS A 177 -2.76 9.79 -1.59
N GLY A 178 -3.90 10.41 -1.86
CA GLY A 178 -4.23 10.84 -3.21
C GLY A 178 -4.79 12.25 -3.23
N ASN A 179 -4.05 13.22 -2.68
CA ASN A 179 -4.54 14.58 -2.73
C ASN A 179 -4.57 15.06 -4.18
N ILE A 180 -5.77 15.09 -4.71
CA ILE A 180 -6.04 15.57 -6.05
C ILE A 180 -5.97 17.10 -6.10
N MET A 181 -5.98 17.76 -4.93
CA MET A 181 -6.16 19.21 -4.81
C MET A 181 -4.86 19.95 -4.45
N ALA A 182 -3.81 19.24 -4.09
CA ALA A 182 -2.54 19.84 -3.68
C ALA A 182 -1.35 18.96 -4.09
N SER A 183 -0.18 19.51 -4.02
CA SER A 183 1.07 18.81 -4.35
C SER A 183 1.57 17.89 -3.23
N SER A 184 0.85 17.80 -2.12
CA SER A 184 1.21 16.94 -0.98
C SER A 184 0.30 15.71 -0.92
N ASN A 185 0.86 14.59 -0.51
CA ASN A 185 0.09 13.35 -0.33
C ASN A 185 -0.69 13.41 0.99
N THR A 186 -1.93 13.82 0.91
CA THR A 186 -2.84 13.87 2.05
C THR A 186 -4.04 12.97 1.78
N ASP A 187 -4.63 12.48 2.86
CA ASP A 187 -5.92 11.81 2.81
C ASP A 187 -7.02 12.85 2.65
N VAL A 188 -7.99 12.56 1.79
CA VAL A 188 -9.14 13.45 1.58
C VAL A 188 -10.41 12.64 1.80
N LEU A 189 -11.16 12.98 2.84
CA LEU A 189 -12.49 12.42 3.10
C LEU A 189 -13.52 13.25 2.35
N ILE A 190 -14.28 12.60 1.47
CA ILE A 190 -15.33 13.19 0.66
C ILE A 190 -16.65 12.74 1.25
N THR A 191 -17.46 13.69 1.69
CA THR A 191 -18.77 13.45 2.29
C THR A 191 -19.83 14.23 1.56
N GLY A 192 -21.10 13.98 1.84
CA GLY A 192 -22.22 14.74 1.28
C GLY A 192 -23.14 13.89 0.43
N GLU A 193 -24.15 14.51 -0.11
CA GLU A 193 -25.14 13.83 -0.95
C GLU A 193 -25.10 14.38 -2.38
N GLY A 194 -25.02 13.46 -3.32
CA GLY A 194 -25.22 13.77 -4.73
C GLY A 194 -24.19 14.74 -5.31
N ASP A 195 -24.65 15.90 -5.74
CA ASP A 195 -23.87 16.84 -6.52
C ASP A 195 -23.15 17.92 -5.68
N ASP A 196 -23.25 17.87 -4.35
CA ASP A 196 -22.62 18.88 -3.47
C ASP A 196 -21.70 18.21 -2.43
N PRO A 197 -20.59 17.60 -2.85
CA PRO A 197 -19.68 16.92 -1.93
C PRO A 197 -18.86 17.92 -1.12
N THR A 198 -18.63 17.57 0.16
CA THR A 198 -17.72 18.28 1.06
C THR A 198 -16.40 17.53 1.13
N PHE A 199 -15.28 18.28 1.07
CA PHE A 199 -13.93 17.72 1.09
C PHE A 199 -13.25 18.08 2.40
N ILE A 200 -12.94 17.07 3.21
CA ILE A 200 -12.22 17.22 4.48
C ILE A 200 -10.81 16.64 4.28
N THR A 201 -9.81 17.53 4.32
CA THR A 201 -8.41 17.12 4.12
C THR A 201 -7.78 16.74 5.46
N ASN A 202 -7.32 15.52 5.58
CA ASN A 202 -6.59 15.04 6.74
C ASN A 202 -5.11 14.90 6.39
N LEU A 203 -4.25 15.23 7.35
CA LEU A 203 -2.81 15.10 7.17
C LEU A 203 -2.42 13.62 7.14
N CYS A 204 -2.02 13.15 5.99
CA CYS A 204 -1.30 11.89 5.86
C CYS A 204 0.19 12.22 5.81
N SER A 205 0.93 11.79 6.80
CA SER A 205 2.38 11.94 6.78
C SER A 205 2.93 10.96 5.75
N GLU A 206 3.26 11.45 4.57
CA GLU A 206 4.00 10.63 3.62
C GLU A 206 5.38 10.37 4.23
N ILE A 207 5.68 9.11 4.47
CA ILE A 207 7.02 8.71 4.88
C ILE A 207 7.78 8.32 3.61
N PRO A 208 8.76 9.09 3.18
CA PRO A 208 9.49 8.79 1.94
C PRO A 208 10.12 7.40 2.00
N GLY A 209 9.99 6.65 0.92
CA GLY A 209 10.60 5.32 0.80
C GLY A 209 9.80 4.18 1.37
N LEU A 210 8.63 4.42 1.99
CA LEU A 210 7.80 3.33 2.50
C LEU A 210 6.98 2.69 1.38
N ASN A 211 7.06 1.37 1.31
CA ASN A 211 6.24 0.58 0.39
C ASN A 211 4.78 0.62 0.88
N ASN A 212 3.90 1.08 0.02
CA ASN A 212 2.48 1.27 0.32
C ASN A 212 1.66 -0.04 0.38
N HIS A 213 2.32 -1.21 0.31
CA HIS A 213 1.63 -2.50 0.34
C HIS A 213 0.97 -2.74 1.70
N GLY A 214 -0.34 -2.93 1.72
CA GLY A 214 -1.11 -3.19 2.94
C GLY A 214 -1.49 -1.94 3.74
N MET A 215 -1.00 -0.75 3.39
CA MET A 215 -1.30 0.47 4.15
C MET A 215 -2.79 0.81 4.17
N SER A 216 -3.45 0.70 3.02
CA SER A 216 -4.90 0.96 2.92
C SER A 216 -5.69 0.01 3.83
N GLY A 217 -5.34 -1.28 3.81
CA GLY A 217 -5.99 -2.29 4.67
C GLY A 217 -5.85 -1.99 6.15
N ASN A 218 -4.65 -1.59 6.57
CA ASN A 218 -4.40 -1.22 7.97
C ASN A 218 -5.16 0.06 8.34
N LEU A 219 -5.19 1.05 7.46
CA LEU A 219 -5.93 2.29 7.68
C LEU A 219 -7.44 2.00 7.81
N SER A 220 -8.01 1.24 6.87
CA SER A 220 -9.44 0.90 6.90
C SER A 220 -9.81 0.07 8.14
N ALA A 221 -8.91 -0.84 8.57
CA ALA A 221 -9.10 -1.61 9.81
C ALA A 221 -9.02 -0.71 11.04
N ALA A 222 -8.09 0.25 11.07
CA ALA A 222 -7.98 1.22 12.18
C ALA A 222 -9.23 2.11 12.26
N ILE A 223 -9.73 2.60 11.12
CA ILE A 223 -10.97 3.37 11.07
C ILE A 223 -12.12 2.54 11.65
N ALA A 224 -12.19 1.25 11.27
CA ALA A 224 -13.23 0.34 11.80
C ALA A 224 -13.19 0.28 13.34
N VAL A 225 -11.98 0.21 13.93
CA VAL A 225 -11.86 0.19 15.40
C VAL A 225 -12.36 1.49 16.02
N PHE A 226 -11.97 2.64 15.47
CA PHE A 226 -12.38 3.94 16.04
C PHE A 226 -13.90 4.14 15.89
N CYS A 227 -14.48 3.72 14.76
CA CYS A 227 -15.96 3.72 14.59
C CYS A 227 -16.63 2.79 15.61
N ALA A 228 -16.08 1.59 15.81
CA ALA A 228 -16.62 0.61 16.77
C ALA A 228 -16.55 1.14 18.21
N LYS A 229 -15.61 2.04 18.50
CA LYS A 229 -15.51 2.75 19.79
C LYS A 229 -16.47 3.95 19.90
N GLY A 230 -17.32 4.16 18.91
CA GLY A 230 -18.34 5.22 18.90
C GLY A 230 -17.88 6.58 18.42
N GLN A 231 -16.71 6.68 17.76
CA GLN A 231 -16.25 7.96 17.24
C GLN A 231 -17.00 8.31 15.94
N PRO A 232 -17.32 9.59 15.72
CA PRO A 232 -17.80 10.04 14.41
C PRO A 232 -16.80 9.71 13.30
N LEU A 233 -17.28 9.53 12.09
CA LEU A 233 -16.47 9.03 10.97
C LEU A 233 -15.25 9.92 10.69
N ASP A 234 -15.42 11.24 10.68
CA ASP A 234 -14.33 12.17 10.41
C ASP A 234 -13.23 12.10 11.49
N GLU A 235 -13.65 11.96 12.75
CA GLU A 235 -12.74 11.79 13.87
C GLU A 235 -12.03 10.42 13.80
N ALA A 236 -12.77 9.36 13.47
CA ALA A 236 -12.22 8.02 13.30
C ALA A 236 -11.16 7.99 12.18
N VAL A 237 -11.42 8.65 11.06
CA VAL A 237 -10.46 8.77 9.94
C VAL A 237 -9.21 9.52 10.41
N ARG A 238 -9.37 10.66 11.08
CA ARG A 238 -8.25 11.46 11.57
C ARG A 238 -7.37 10.66 12.54
N ASN A 239 -8.00 10.01 13.52
CA ASN A 239 -7.28 9.24 14.55
C ASN A 239 -6.58 8.02 13.94
N ALA A 240 -7.19 7.36 12.97
CA ALA A 240 -6.57 6.26 12.24
C ALA A 240 -5.34 6.74 11.45
N SER A 241 -5.43 7.89 10.78
CA SER A 241 -4.31 8.47 10.03
C SER A 241 -3.14 8.84 10.97
N VAL A 242 -3.44 9.44 12.12
CA VAL A 242 -2.42 9.78 13.14
C VAL A 242 -1.78 8.51 13.69
N TRP A 243 -2.59 7.50 14.01
CA TRP A 243 -2.08 6.22 14.52
C TRP A 243 -1.15 5.56 13.50
N MET A 244 -1.54 5.54 12.22
CA MET A 244 -0.71 4.99 11.14
C MET A 244 0.62 5.76 11.03
N ALA A 245 0.58 7.10 11.08
CA ALA A 245 1.79 7.94 11.01
C ALA A 245 2.74 7.63 12.17
N ASN A 246 2.21 7.49 13.39
CA ASN A 246 3.01 7.15 14.58
C ASN A 246 3.63 5.76 14.47
N LEU A 247 2.85 4.79 13.98
CA LEU A 247 3.32 3.43 13.78
C LEU A 247 4.54 3.38 12.85
N PHE A 248 4.50 4.15 11.78
CA PHE A 248 5.60 4.21 10.83
C PHE A 248 6.80 5.00 11.38
N ALA A 249 6.54 6.09 12.12
CA ALA A 249 7.61 6.89 12.75
C ALA A 249 8.40 6.07 13.78
N GLU A 250 7.73 5.15 14.48
CA GLU A 250 8.38 4.25 15.45
C GLU A 250 9.07 3.04 14.81
N ASN A 251 9.03 2.94 13.49
CA ASN A 251 9.61 1.81 12.76
C ASN A 251 9.05 0.44 13.22
N ARG A 252 7.77 0.42 13.61
CA ARG A 252 7.10 -0.81 14.09
C ARG A 252 6.01 -1.24 13.10
N PRO A 253 6.36 -1.82 11.95
CA PRO A 253 5.31 -2.29 11.05
C PRO A 253 4.54 -3.45 11.66
N LEU A 254 3.25 -3.28 11.89
CA LEU A 254 2.34 -4.38 12.28
C LEU A 254 2.24 -5.43 11.17
N THR A 255 2.60 -5.03 9.99
CA THR A 255 2.38 -5.80 8.75
C THR A 255 3.47 -6.83 8.47
N GLY A 256 4.28 -7.17 9.47
CA GLY A 256 5.28 -8.23 9.28
C GLY A 256 6.28 -7.93 8.16
N ARG A 257 6.99 -8.95 7.70
CA ARG A 257 8.02 -8.83 6.66
C ARG A 257 7.47 -8.71 5.22
N SER A 258 6.18 -8.41 5.03
CA SER A 258 5.63 -8.25 3.68
C SER A 258 6.31 -7.10 2.90
N ASN A 259 6.84 -6.18 3.63
CA ASN A 259 7.68 -5.12 3.06
C ASN A 259 9.17 -5.47 3.02
N UNK A 260 9.60 -6.45 3.39
CA UNK A 260 10.96 -6.84 3.38
C UNK A 260 11.59 -6.87 2.03
N UNK A 261 10.93 -7.07 1.10
CA UNK A 261 11.41 -7.03 -0.20
C UNK A 261 11.57 -5.65 -0.70
N UNK A 262 10.76 -4.77 -0.26
CA UNK A 262 10.85 -3.39 -0.49
C UNK A 262 11.84 -2.74 0.44
N UNK A 263 11.84 -3.23 1.52
CA UNK A 263 12.76 -2.76 2.45
C UNK A 263 14.16 -3.14 2.12
N UNK A 264 14.31 -4.11 1.66
CA UNK A 264 15.53 -4.56 1.16
C UNK A 264 15.97 -3.89 -0.07
N UNK A 265 15.13 -3.40 -0.73
CA UNK A 265 15.44 -2.59 -1.82
C UNK A 265 15.85 -1.24 -1.39
N ASN A 266 15.11 -0.68 -0.52
CA ASN A 266 15.50 0.65 -0.01
C ASN A 266 16.83 0.60 0.77
N GLU A 267 16.95 -0.38 1.62
CA GLU A 267 18.22 -0.60 2.36
C GLU A 267 19.39 -0.80 1.39
N PHE A 268 19.17 -1.54 0.33
CA PHE A 268 20.20 -1.74 -0.70
C PHE A 268 20.59 -0.42 -1.36
N VAL A 269 19.61 0.42 -1.70
CA VAL A 269 19.89 1.75 -2.30
C VAL A 269 20.61 2.66 -1.29
N ASN A 270 20.21 2.61 -0.02
CA ASN A 270 20.89 3.37 1.04
C ASN A 270 22.35 2.90 1.21
N GLU A 271 22.57 1.59 1.22
CA GLU A 271 23.92 1.03 1.29
C GLU A 271 24.77 1.43 0.06
N ILE A 272 24.15 1.49 -1.12
CA ILE A 272 24.84 2.00 -2.32
C ILE A 272 25.23 3.46 -2.09
N ALA A 273 24.32 4.30 -1.60
CA ALA A 273 24.59 5.72 -1.37
C ALA A 273 25.77 5.94 -0.42
N GLU A 274 25.92 5.08 0.58
CA GLU A 274 27.01 5.18 1.57
C GLU A 274 28.34 4.62 1.08
N HIS A 275 28.31 3.63 0.19
CA HIS A 275 29.53 2.84 -0.11
C HIS A 275 29.93 2.76 -1.58
N PHE A 276 29.18 3.40 -2.50
CA PHE A 276 29.41 3.28 -3.95
C PHE A 276 30.83 3.64 -4.39
N ALA A 277 31.46 4.58 -3.70
CA ALA A 277 32.82 5.04 -4.04
C ALA A 277 33.91 4.03 -3.69
N SER A 278 33.63 3.10 -2.77
CA SER A 278 34.64 2.10 -2.34
C SER A 278 34.26 0.67 -2.75
N HIS A 279 32.99 0.42 -3.01
CA HIS A 279 32.51 -0.94 -3.31
C HIS A 279 31.50 -0.90 -4.45
N ASN A 280 31.73 -1.72 -5.47
CA ASN A 280 30.82 -1.83 -6.63
C ASN A 280 30.39 -3.26 -6.94
N ASP A 281 30.68 -4.21 -6.03
CA ASP A 281 30.29 -5.60 -6.23
C ASP A 281 29.04 -5.96 -5.40
N VAL A 282 28.22 -6.83 -5.98
CA VAL A 282 26.90 -7.22 -5.41
C VAL A 282 27.07 -7.96 -4.10
N ARG A 283 28.14 -8.73 -3.96
CA ARG A 283 28.38 -9.55 -2.77
C ARG A 283 28.56 -8.69 -1.52
N PHE A 284 29.34 -7.60 -1.63
CA PHE A 284 29.55 -6.65 -0.53
C PHE A 284 28.19 -6.19 0.04
N TYR A 285 27.32 -5.75 -0.84
CA TYR A 285 26.00 -5.25 -0.42
C TYR A 285 25.08 -6.36 0.14
N ALA A 286 25.14 -7.54 -0.46
CA ALA A 286 24.36 -8.67 0.02
C ALA A 286 24.81 -9.07 1.44
N ASP A 287 26.12 -9.10 1.68
CA ASP A 287 26.69 -9.43 3.00
C ASP A 287 26.27 -8.37 4.05
N ARG A 288 26.29 -7.08 3.71
CA ARG A 288 25.86 -6.01 4.62
C ARG A 288 24.38 -6.11 4.97
N LEU A 289 23.57 -6.56 4.02
CA LEU A 289 22.12 -6.75 4.21
C LEU A 289 21.78 -8.12 4.85
N ASN A 290 22.80 -8.92 5.18
CA ASN A 290 22.65 -10.27 5.75
C ASN A 290 21.79 -11.20 4.86
N VAL A 291 21.98 -11.10 3.53
CA VAL A 291 21.27 -11.95 2.56
C VAL A 291 22.25 -12.54 1.54
N SER A 292 21.83 -13.58 0.82
CA SER A 292 22.66 -14.09 -0.28
C SER A 292 22.56 -13.16 -1.50
N SER A 293 23.61 -13.13 -2.33
CA SER A 293 23.59 -12.38 -3.60
C SER A 293 22.45 -12.85 -4.51
N THR A 294 22.13 -14.15 -4.47
CA THR A 294 21.01 -14.72 -5.23
C THR A 294 19.67 -14.13 -4.76
N TYR A 295 19.46 -14.06 -3.43
CA TYR A 295 18.24 -13.49 -2.87
C TYR A 295 18.15 -11.98 -3.21
N LEU A 296 19.25 -11.24 -3.08
CA LEU A 296 19.28 -9.83 -3.44
C LEU A 296 18.92 -9.64 -4.93
N ALA A 297 19.43 -10.51 -5.81
CA ALA A 297 19.10 -10.46 -7.24
C ALA A 297 17.62 -10.72 -7.50
N GLN A 298 17.02 -11.68 -6.78
CA GLN A 298 15.57 -11.94 -6.88
C GLN A 298 14.76 -10.72 -6.44
N VAL A 299 15.13 -10.12 -5.30
CA VAL A 299 14.44 -8.94 -4.75
C VAL A 299 14.52 -7.75 -5.72
N THR A 300 15.72 -7.41 -6.21
CA THR A 300 15.90 -6.27 -7.12
C THR A 300 15.22 -6.50 -8.46
N LYS A 301 15.30 -7.74 -8.99
CA LYS A 301 14.60 -8.08 -10.24
C LYS A 301 13.08 -7.96 -10.06
N ARG A 302 12.57 -8.39 -8.91
CA ARG A 302 11.13 -8.33 -8.61
C ARG A 302 10.62 -6.91 -8.41
N ILE A 303 11.36 -6.08 -7.64
CA ILE A 303 10.89 -4.75 -7.23
C ILE A 303 11.22 -3.69 -8.29
N ALA A 304 12.46 -3.71 -8.82
CA ALA A 304 12.97 -2.68 -9.75
C ALA A 304 13.05 -3.16 -11.20
N GLY A 305 12.74 -4.44 -11.46
CA GLY A 305 12.88 -5.01 -12.80
C GLY A 305 14.34 -5.21 -13.26
N LYS A 306 15.31 -4.96 -12.37
CA LYS A 306 16.73 -4.87 -12.71
C LYS A 306 17.60 -5.76 -11.83
N ALA A 307 18.74 -6.20 -12.35
CA ALA A 307 19.74 -6.90 -11.56
C ALA A 307 20.41 -5.91 -10.59
N PRO A 308 20.91 -6.37 -9.42
CA PRO A 308 21.55 -5.46 -8.44
C PRO A 308 22.69 -4.66 -9.03
N LYS A 309 23.52 -5.27 -9.85
CA LYS A 309 24.65 -4.59 -10.50
C LYS A 309 24.21 -3.41 -11.37
N VAL A 310 23.07 -3.55 -12.06
CA VAL A 310 22.51 -2.46 -12.89
C VAL A 310 22.11 -1.28 -12.01
N ILE A 311 21.51 -1.54 -10.84
CA ILE A 311 21.09 -0.48 -9.91
C ILE A 311 22.32 0.26 -9.37
N ILE A 312 23.37 -0.47 -8.99
CA ILE A 312 24.65 0.13 -8.55
C ILE A 312 25.21 1.03 -9.66
N ASP A 313 25.29 0.50 -10.89
CA ASP A 313 25.87 1.23 -12.03
C ASP A 313 25.05 2.48 -12.37
N GLU A 314 23.73 2.41 -12.31
CA GLU A 314 22.84 3.56 -12.52
C GLU A 314 23.05 4.63 -11.45
N TYR A 315 23.20 4.22 -10.19
CA TYR A 315 23.45 5.14 -9.08
C TYR A 315 24.78 5.89 -9.31
N VAL A 316 25.85 5.14 -9.59
CA VAL A 316 27.16 5.72 -9.85
C VAL A 316 27.13 6.68 -11.06
N ALA A 317 26.39 6.31 -12.12
CA ALA A 317 26.23 7.17 -13.31
C ALA A 317 25.49 8.46 -12.97
N SER A 318 24.44 8.39 -12.14
CA SER A 318 23.67 9.55 -11.68
C SER A 318 24.55 10.51 -10.85
N GLU A 319 25.33 9.97 -9.92
CA GLU A 319 26.28 10.77 -9.13
C GLU A 319 27.34 11.43 -10.02
N ALA A 320 27.86 10.68 -11.02
CA ALA A 320 28.79 11.21 -11.98
C ALA A 320 28.20 12.39 -12.77
N GLN A 321 26.95 12.25 -13.23
CA GLN A 321 26.25 13.31 -13.96
C GLN A 321 26.09 14.57 -13.08
N SER A 322 25.70 14.36 -11.82
CA SER A 322 25.55 15.44 -10.84
C SER A 322 26.89 16.17 -10.64
N MET A 323 27.97 15.43 -10.38
CA MET A 323 29.28 16.02 -10.14
C MET A 323 29.84 16.77 -11.39
N LEU A 324 29.54 16.24 -12.59
CA LEU A 324 29.97 16.87 -13.84
C LEU A 324 29.33 18.25 -14.06
N VAL A 325 28.09 18.43 -13.58
CA VAL A 325 27.33 19.69 -13.75
C VAL A 325 27.54 20.64 -12.57
N SER A 326 27.60 20.11 -11.35
CA SER A 326 27.55 20.94 -10.13
C SER A 326 28.94 21.32 -9.60
N SER A 327 30.03 20.78 -10.16
CA SER A 327 31.36 21.04 -9.63
C SER A 327 32.35 21.47 -10.72
N THR A 328 33.44 22.14 -10.30
CA THR A 328 34.56 22.52 -11.15
C THR A 328 35.64 21.44 -11.25
N LYS A 329 35.43 20.30 -10.60
CA LYS A 329 36.39 19.18 -10.59
C LYS A 329 36.69 18.69 -12.01
N THR A 330 37.91 18.31 -12.27
CA THR A 330 38.28 17.67 -13.52
C THR A 330 37.65 16.29 -13.65
N VAL A 331 37.56 15.77 -14.86
CA VAL A 331 37.04 14.42 -15.12
C VAL A 331 37.86 13.36 -14.35
N GLN A 332 39.16 13.60 -14.19
CA GLN A 332 40.04 12.70 -13.44
C GLN A 332 39.72 12.73 -11.95
N GLU A 333 39.53 13.91 -11.37
CA GLU A 333 39.14 14.03 -9.96
C GLU A 333 37.78 13.39 -9.66
N ILE A 334 36.85 13.56 -10.58
CA ILE A 334 35.53 12.91 -10.46
C ILE A 334 35.68 11.38 -10.52
N ALA A 335 36.50 10.87 -11.44
CA ALA A 335 36.77 9.44 -11.56
C ALA A 335 37.28 8.87 -10.23
N TYR A 336 38.24 9.52 -9.61
CA TYR A 336 38.79 9.06 -8.32
C TYR A 336 37.77 9.20 -7.18
N ALA A 337 37.03 10.29 -7.16
CA ALA A 337 35.98 10.49 -6.14
C ALA A 337 34.87 9.42 -6.20
N LEU A 338 34.62 8.87 -7.40
CA LEU A 338 33.63 7.80 -7.61
C LEU A 338 34.25 6.39 -7.49
N GLY A 339 35.53 6.31 -7.07
CA GLY A 339 36.18 5.02 -6.81
C GLY A 339 36.79 4.34 -8.03
N PHE A 340 36.91 5.02 -9.18
CA PHE A 340 37.52 4.42 -10.36
C PHE A 340 39.06 4.51 -10.27
N SER A 341 39.72 3.44 -10.70
CA SER A 341 41.18 3.35 -10.70
C SER A 341 41.84 4.26 -11.72
N SER A 342 41.10 4.76 -12.71
CA SER A 342 41.65 5.68 -13.72
C SER A 342 40.52 6.43 -14.44
N GLN A 343 40.87 7.59 -15.00
CA GLN A 343 39.93 8.36 -15.85
C GLN A 343 39.47 7.55 -17.07
N ALA A 344 40.37 6.74 -17.66
CA ALA A 344 40.00 5.90 -18.81
C ALA A 344 38.92 4.89 -18.47
N HIS A 345 39.05 4.23 -17.31
CA HIS A 345 38.06 3.26 -16.84
C HIS A 345 36.70 3.95 -16.57
N PHE A 346 36.72 5.10 -15.91
CA PHE A 346 35.55 5.93 -15.69
C PHE A 346 34.90 6.36 -17.01
N THR A 347 35.67 6.83 -17.96
CA THR A 347 35.16 7.29 -19.26
C THR A 347 34.42 6.15 -20.01
N LYS A 348 35.04 4.95 -19.99
CA LYS A 348 34.41 3.75 -20.59
C LYS A 348 33.08 3.38 -19.91
N PHE A 349 33.08 3.39 -18.58
CA PHE A 349 31.87 3.14 -17.80
C PHE A 349 30.78 4.17 -18.10
N PHE A 350 31.14 5.46 -18.02
CA PHE A 350 30.17 6.56 -18.20
C PHE A 350 29.58 6.56 -19.60
N ARG A 351 30.42 6.33 -20.62
CA ARG A 351 29.94 6.25 -22.01
C ARG A 351 28.97 5.09 -22.20
N LYS A 352 29.22 3.93 -21.56
CA LYS A 352 28.33 2.78 -21.61
C LYS A 352 26.98 3.09 -20.92
N ALA A 353 27.02 3.79 -19.78
CA ALA A 353 25.82 4.08 -18.97
C ALA A 353 24.99 5.24 -19.52
N VAL A 354 25.62 6.28 -20.05
CA VAL A 354 24.98 7.57 -20.40
C VAL A 354 24.94 7.83 -21.91
N GLY A 355 25.74 7.11 -22.68
CA GLY A 355 25.76 7.23 -24.15
C GLY A 355 26.73 8.28 -24.72
N CYS A 356 27.41 9.03 -23.86
CA CYS A 356 28.43 10.03 -24.31
C CYS A 356 29.56 10.07 -23.29
N THR A 357 30.68 10.73 -23.66
CA THR A 357 31.81 10.87 -22.72
C THR A 357 31.50 11.89 -21.62
N PRO A 358 32.18 11.83 -20.46
CA PRO A 358 32.01 12.83 -19.40
C PRO A 358 32.25 14.26 -19.89
N SER A 359 33.28 14.48 -20.72
CA SER A 359 33.60 15.80 -21.25
C SER A 359 32.53 16.32 -22.22
N GLU A 360 31.94 15.43 -23.03
CA GLU A 360 30.81 15.77 -23.90
C GLU A 360 29.57 16.11 -23.07
N TYR A 361 29.32 15.34 -22.03
CA TYR A 361 28.18 15.57 -21.13
C TYR A 361 28.26 16.94 -20.47
N ARG A 362 29.43 17.26 -19.91
CA ARG A 362 29.67 18.57 -19.26
C ARG A 362 29.48 19.75 -20.23
N ARG A 363 29.88 19.61 -21.50
CA ARG A 363 29.73 20.70 -22.49
C ARG A 363 28.28 20.93 -22.93
N ARG A 364 27.42 19.93 -22.77
CA ARG A 364 26.01 20.02 -23.18
C ARG A 364 25.08 20.62 -22.12
N LYS A 365 25.58 20.79 -20.90
CA LYS A 365 24.84 21.29 -19.73
C LYS A 365 25.40 22.63 -19.25
#